data_cdb6df0effd268a1e9e1a51a5170fa1c
#
_entry.id   cdb6df0effd268a1e9e1a51a5170fa1c
#
_cell.length_a   1.000
_cell.length_b   1.000
_cell.length_c   1.000
_cell.angle_alpha   90.00
_cell.angle_beta   90.00
_cell.angle_gamma   90.00
#
_symmetry.space_group_name_H-M   'P 1'
#
loop_
_entity.id
_entity.type
_entity.pdbx_description
1 polymer ?
#
loop_
_entity_poly.entity_id
_entity_poly.type
_entity_poly.pdbx_seq_one_letter_code
_entity_poly.pdbx_strand_id
1 'polypeptide(L)'
;MSLKTTLSVLAIAAAATMAKDFSGAELYTLQEYTYGKFEARMKMAAASGTVSSMFLYQNGSEQASAARWVEVDIEVLGKSPNSFQSNIITGKAGAQVTSEKHHNVNPAADQGFHTYGLEWTPDYVRWTVDGQEVRKAEKGQSSDPKNQVANLIGTQGLRFNLWSSESADWVGQFDESKLPLFQFINWVKVYKYTPGQGVGGSDFTLDWTDNFDTFDGSRWGKGDWTFDGNRVDLTDKNIYSKDGMLILALTRKGQESFNGQVPKDDQAEQVSSSSQQNSSSSSNVPPTSSSSEVNPFSSSSESTGIMPNRAKQLPGKEIRGTVNAKGARVNEANKAHYQVDFNF
;
A
#
# COMPACT_ATOMS: atom_id res chain seq x y z
N MET A 1 10.67 8.50 71.68
CA MET A 1 11.07 8.48 70.30
C MET A 1 9.85 8.10 69.43
N SER A 2 9.23 9.09 68.80
CA SER A 2 8.03 8.90 67.99
C SER A 2 8.43 8.79 66.51
N LEU A 3 8.17 7.64 65.91
CA LEU A 3 8.45 7.35 64.52
C LEU A 3 7.29 7.94 63.69
N LYS A 4 7.54 9.05 63.00
CA LYS A 4 6.59 9.61 62.03
C LYS A 4 6.74 8.86 60.72
N THR A 5 5.80 8.00 60.41
CA THR A 5 5.69 7.33 59.10
C THR A 5 5.09 8.32 58.10
N THR A 6 5.91 8.80 57.18
CA THR A 6 5.45 9.66 56.09
C THR A 6 4.94 8.75 54.99
N LEU A 7 3.62 8.73 54.79
CA LEU A 7 2.98 8.01 53.66
C LEU A 7 3.11 8.88 52.40
N SER A 8 4.02 8.54 51.52
CA SER A 8 4.11 9.18 50.19
C SER A 8 3.04 8.56 49.30
N VAL A 9 1.99 9.32 49.03
CA VAL A 9 0.98 8.97 48.00
C VAL A 9 1.59 9.29 46.66
N LEU A 10 1.99 8.25 45.95
CA LEU A 10 2.42 8.34 44.54
C LEU A 10 1.15 8.50 43.71
N ALA A 11 0.83 9.71 43.27
CA ALA A 11 -0.22 9.95 42.29
C ALA A 11 0.27 9.49 40.93
N ILE A 12 -0.16 8.30 40.49
CA ILE A 12 0.01 7.85 39.11
C ILE A 12 -1.02 8.64 38.29
N ALA A 13 -0.58 9.69 37.61
CA ALA A 13 -1.35 10.34 36.56
C ALA A 13 -1.43 9.39 35.39
N ALA A 14 -2.53 8.68 35.26
CA ALA A 14 -2.87 8.01 34.00
C ALA A 14 -3.12 9.12 32.99
N ALA A 15 -2.21 9.31 32.02
CA ALA A 15 -2.46 10.14 30.89
C ALA A 15 -3.58 9.43 30.08
N ALA A 16 -4.81 9.94 30.20
CA ALA A 16 -5.88 9.56 29.30
C ALA A 16 -5.45 10.01 27.90
N THR A 17 -5.18 9.07 27.01
CA THR A 17 -5.05 9.41 25.58
C THR A 17 -6.38 10.01 25.17
N MET A 18 -6.39 11.32 24.91
CA MET A 18 -7.59 11.99 24.41
C MET A 18 -7.97 11.34 23.09
N ALA A 19 -9.22 10.93 22.99
CA ALA A 19 -9.76 10.42 21.74
C ALA A 19 -9.65 11.51 20.66
N LYS A 20 -9.24 11.13 19.46
CA LYS A 20 -9.05 12.08 18.34
C LYS A 20 -10.39 12.55 17.79
N ASP A 21 -10.39 13.71 17.12
CA ASP A 21 -11.61 14.34 16.59
C ASP A 21 -12.13 13.67 15.30
N PHE A 22 -11.31 12.79 14.70
CA PHE A 22 -11.60 12.14 13.44
C PHE A 22 -11.43 10.63 13.56
N SER A 23 -12.18 9.91 12.72
CA SER A 23 -12.18 8.46 12.61
C SER A 23 -11.75 8.05 11.21
N GLY A 24 -10.75 7.16 11.12
CA GLY A 24 -10.29 6.54 9.90
C GLY A 24 -10.64 5.07 9.84
N ALA A 25 -10.07 4.36 8.87
CA ALA A 25 -10.29 2.93 8.68
C ALA A 25 -9.00 2.21 8.31
N GLU A 26 -8.83 0.98 8.80
CA GLU A 26 -7.83 0.03 8.31
C GLU A 26 -8.41 -1.37 8.24
N LEU A 27 -8.27 -1.98 7.05
CA LEU A 27 -8.58 -3.39 6.80
C LEU A 27 -7.27 -4.17 6.68
N TYR A 28 -7.19 -5.38 7.22
CA TYR A 28 -6.00 -6.21 7.10
C TYR A 28 -6.35 -7.70 6.98
N THR A 29 -5.49 -8.47 6.27
CA THR A 29 -5.62 -9.92 6.25
C THR A 29 -5.24 -10.53 7.58
N LEU A 30 -6.02 -11.51 8.05
CA LEU A 30 -5.68 -12.32 9.24
C LEU A 30 -4.51 -13.27 8.94
N GLN A 31 -4.37 -13.69 7.68
CA GLN A 31 -3.23 -14.45 7.19
C GLN A 31 -2.09 -13.49 6.81
N GLU A 32 -0.87 -13.86 7.16
CA GLU A 32 0.36 -13.24 6.71
C GLU A 32 1.04 -14.07 5.63
N TYR A 33 1.83 -13.41 4.78
CA TYR A 33 2.46 -14.00 3.59
C TYR A 33 3.97 -13.81 3.64
N THR A 34 4.71 -14.82 3.21
CA THR A 34 6.11 -14.68 2.79
C THR A 34 6.13 -14.80 1.28
N TYR A 35 6.37 -13.66 0.62
CA TYR A 35 6.30 -13.51 -0.83
C TYR A 35 4.89 -13.70 -1.40
N GLY A 36 4.67 -13.20 -2.59
CA GLY A 36 3.39 -13.28 -3.29
C GLY A 36 3.18 -12.12 -4.24
N LYS A 37 2.05 -12.18 -4.95
CA LYS A 37 1.51 -11.07 -5.72
C LYS A 37 0.15 -10.70 -5.15
N PHE A 38 -0.08 -9.41 -5.02
CA PHE A 38 -1.26 -8.81 -4.42
C PHE A 38 -1.81 -7.77 -5.37
N GLU A 39 -3.05 -7.90 -5.79
CA GLU A 39 -3.73 -6.96 -6.67
C GLU A 39 -5.04 -6.51 -6.04
N ALA A 40 -5.34 -5.23 -6.16
CA ALA A 40 -6.63 -4.69 -5.76
C ALA A 40 -7.14 -3.67 -6.80
N ARG A 41 -8.41 -3.76 -7.13
CA ARG A 41 -9.11 -2.82 -7.98
C ARG A 41 -9.75 -1.76 -7.11
N MET A 42 -9.23 -0.53 -7.13
CA MET A 42 -9.57 0.49 -6.16
C MET A 42 -9.76 1.86 -6.80
N LYS A 43 -10.70 2.61 -6.24
CA LYS A 43 -10.78 4.06 -6.35
C LYS A 43 -10.35 4.65 -5.01
N MET A 44 -9.20 5.34 -5.01
CA MET A 44 -8.62 5.91 -3.81
C MET A 44 -9.38 7.17 -3.36
N ALA A 45 -9.24 7.52 -2.09
CA ALA A 45 -9.67 8.83 -1.60
C ALA A 45 -8.51 9.83 -1.70
N ALA A 46 -8.84 11.10 -1.99
CA ALA A 46 -7.84 12.17 -1.97
C ALA A 46 -8.44 13.49 -1.50
N ALA A 47 -7.87 14.02 -0.44
CA ALA A 47 -8.01 15.41 -0.01
C ALA A 47 -6.72 15.81 0.71
N SER A 48 -6.32 17.08 0.64
CA SER A 48 -5.13 17.56 1.33
C SER A 48 -5.11 17.11 2.78
N GLY A 49 -3.98 16.58 3.24
CA GLY A 49 -3.81 16.06 4.60
C GLY A 49 -4.12 14.59 4.81
N THR A 50 -4.54 13.85 3.76
CA THR A 50 -4.95 12.45 3.88
C THR A 50 -4.01 11.48 3.16
N VAL A 51 -4.08 10.20 3.55
CA VAL A 51 -3.42 9.06 2.92
C VAL A 51 -4.45 7.97 2.69
N SER A 52 -4.50 7.46 1.46
CA SER A 52 -5.29 6.32 1.03
C SER A 52 -4.35 5.27 0.47
N SER A 53 -4.36 4.04 1.02
CA SER A 53 -3.27 3.10 0.75
C SER A 53 -3.69 1.65 0.51
N MET A 54 -2.74 0.91 -0.08
CA MET A 54 -2.60 -0.54 -0.09
C MET A 54 -1.14 -0.86 0.27
N PHE A 55 -0.90 -1.75 1.22
CA PHE A 55 0.46 -2.02 1.67
C PHE A 55 0.64 -3.41 2.26
N LEU A 56 1.88 -3.85 2.33
CA LEU A 56 2.30 -5.04 3.06
C LEU A 56 3.03 -4.60 4.33
N TYR A 57 2.73 -5.23 5.46
CA TYR A 57 3.30 -4.84 6.74
C TYR A 57 3.52 -6.03 7.67
N GLN A 58 4.70 -6.12 8.27
CA GLN A 58 4.98 -7.06 9.34
C GLN A 58 4.49 -6.50 10.69
N ASN A 59 3.56 -7.21 11.33
CA ASN A 59 3.04 -6.84 12.64
C ASN A 59 4.17 -6.71 13.66
N GLY A 60 4.14 -5.64 14.45
CA GLY A 60 5.12 -5.36 15.48
C GLY A 60 6.40 -4.67 15.01
N SER A 61 6.53 -4.32 13.71
CA SER A 61 7.68 -3.55 13.19
C SER A 61 7.87 -2.20 13.90
N GLU A 62 6.79 -1.60 14.38
CA GLU A 62 6.76 -0.32 15.09
C GLU A 62 7.28 -0.41 16.53
N GLN A 63 7.43 -1.61 17.08
CA GLN A 63 7.88 -1.79 18.46
C GLN A 63 9.38 -1.52 18.57
N ALA A 64 9.79 -0.80 19.61
CA ALA A 64 11.21 -0.51 19.88
C ALA A 64 12.06 -1.79 20.05
N SER A 65 11.42 -2.89 20.50
CA SER A 65 12.04 -4.22 20.64
C SER A 65 12.11 -4.99 19.33
N ALA A 66 11.48 -4.54 18.27
CA ALA A 66 11.47 -5.22 16.99
C ALA A 66 12.90 -5.31 16.40
N ALA A 67 13.25 -6.49 15.90
CA ALA A 67 14.54 -6.70 15.26
C ALA A 67 14.68 -5.89 13.97
N ARG A 68 13.53 -5.63 13.30
CA ARG A 68 13.47 -4.93 12.01
C ARG A 68 12.11 -4.32 11.74
N TRP A 69 12.08 -3.35 10.83
CA TRP A 69 10.88 -2.84 10.16
C TRP A 69 10.75 -3.49 8.79
N VAL A 70 9.57 -3.98 8.43
CA VAL A 70 9.32 -4.64 7.14
C VAL A 70 7.99 -4.14 6.57
N GLU A 71 8.05 -3.35 5.48
CA GLU A 71 6.88 -2.72 4.88
C GLU A 71 7.10 -2.42 3.40
N VAL A 72 6.04 -2.54 2.59
CA VAL A 72 6.01 -2.17 1.17
C VAL A 72 4.71 -1.46 0.85
N ASP A 73 4.79 -0.26 0.28
CA ASP A 73 3.66 0.66 0.18
C ASP A 73 3.25 1.05 -1.23
N ILE A 74 1.93 1.27 -1.38
CA ILE A 74 1.26 2.11 -2.37
C ILE A 74 0.43 3.12 -1.60
N GLU A 75 0.70 4.42 -1.74
CA GLU A 75 0.05 5.48 -0.98
C GLU A 75 -0.34 6.65 -1.89
N VAL A 76 -1.62 6.95 -1.98
CA VAL A 76 -2.09 8.20 -2.58
C VAL A 76 -2.08 9.27 -1.49
N LEU A 77 -1.18 10.25 -1.65
CA LEU A 77 -1.12 11.42 -0.79
C LEU A 77 -2.18 12.42 -1.26
N GLY A 78 -3.11 12.77 -0.39
CA GLY A 78 -4.29 13.53 -0.76
C GLY A 78 -4.04 14.90 -1.41
N LYS A 79 -2.85 15.48 -1.22
CA LYS A 79 -2.42 16.70 -1.92
C LYS A 79 -2.08 16.48 -3.41
N SER A 80 -1.94 15.22 -3.86
CA SER A 80 -1.44 14.87 -5.18
C SER A 80 -2.21 13.68 -5.78
N PRO A 81 -3.53 13.83 -6.09
CA PRO A 81 -4.38 12.72 -6.52
C PRO A 81 -3.98 12.12 -7.88
N ASN A 82 -3.22 12.85 -8.71
CA ASN A 82 -2.73 12.37 -10.00
C ASN A 82 -1.50 11.45 -9.89
N SER A 83 -1.09 11.11 -8.67
CA SER A 83 0.04 10.23 -8.43
C SER A 83 -0.14 9.42 -7.16
N PHE A 84 0.60 8.32 -7.06
CA PHE A 84 0.81 7.62 -5.79
C PHE A 84 2.31 7.52 -5.47
N GLN A 85 2.61 7.36 -4.19
CA GLN A 85 3.93 7.09 -3.67
C GLN A 85 4.10 5.57 -3.49
N SER A 86 5.15 4.99 -4.08
CA SER A 86 5.62 3.64 -3.74
C SER A 86 6.76 3.73 -2.75
N ASN A 87 6.85 2.82 -1.79
CA ASN A 87 7.92 2.81 -0.81
C ASN A 87 8.32 1.38 -0.41
N ILE A 88 9.57 1.23 0.05
CA ILE A 88 10.03 0.12 0.87
C ILE A 88 10.54 0.73 2.16
N ILE A 89 10.07 0.23 3.30
CA ILE A 89 10.55 0.65 4.60
C ILE A 89 11.19 -0.54 5.30
N THR A 90 12.46 -0.37 5.66
CA THR A 90 13.27 -1.35 6.39
C THR A 90 13.98 -0.65 7.55
N GLY A 91 14.95 -1.31 8.19
CA GLY A 91 15.65 -0.76 9.35
C GLY A 91 14.94 -1.15 10.64
N LYS A 92 14.76 -0.21 11.58
CA LYS A 92 14.13 -0.43 12.89
C LYS A 92 13.23 0.74 13.25
N ALA A 93 12.32 0.56 14.20
CA ALA A 93 11.58 1.66 14.82
C ALA A 93 12.53 2.77 15.29
N GLY A 94 12.26 4.02 14.92
CA GLY A 94 13.13 5.18 15.18
C GLY A 94 14.39 5.31 14.30
N ALA A 95 14.65 4.33 13.41
CA ALA A 95 15.77 4.34 12.47
C ALA A 95 15.38 3.63 11.16
N GLN A 96 14.26 4.03 10.59
CA GLN A 96 13.74 3.48 9.34
C GLN A 96 14.59 3.93 8.16
N VAL A 97 14.69 3.04 7.18
CA VAL A 97 15.29 3.29 5.87
C VAL A 97 14.16 3.25 4.85
N THR A 98 13.93 4.35 4.16
CA THR A 98 12.84 4.51 3.19
C THR A 98 13.39 4.73 1.77
N SER A 99 12.59 4.45 0.74
CA SER A 99 12.96 4.67 -0.65
C SER A 99 11.74 5.07 -1.50
N GLU A 100 11.16 6.22 -1.18
CA GLU A 100 9.96 6.74 -1.82
C GLU A 100 10.19 7.06 -3.29
N LYS A 101 9.19 6.74 -4.14
CA LYS A 101 9.10 7.19 -5.54
C LYS A 101 7.66 7.52 -5.88
N HIS A 102 7.45 8.58 -6.67
CA HIS A 102 6.14 8.99 -7.16
C HIS A 102 5.89 8.49 -8.57
N HIS A 103 4.66 8.04 -8.81
CA HIS A 103 4.20 7.49 -10.10
C HIS A 103 2.88 8.12 -10.49
N ASN A 104 2.79 8.64 -11.71
CA ASN A 104 1.57 9.26 -12.21
C ASN A 104 0.50 8.21 -12.49
N VAL A 105 -0.76 8.58 -12.26
CA VAL A 105 -1.96 7.82 -12.61
C VAL A 105 -2.92 8.71 -13.39
N ASN A 106 -3.61 8.13 -14.38
CA ASN A 106 -4.59 8.81 -15.20
C ASN A 106 -5.73 7.82 -15.55
N PRO A 107 -7.00 8.14 -15.19
CA PRO A 107 -7.44 9.36 -14.48
C PRO A 107 -6.83 9.49 -13.08
N ALA A 108 -7.06 10.60 -12.38
CA ALA A 108 -6.59 10.75 -11.00
C ALA A 108 -7.16 9.64 -10.11
N ALA A 109 -6.39 9.20 -9.10
CA ALA A 109 -6.69 8.06 -8.25
C ALA A 109 -8.07 8.16 -7.54
N ASP A 110 -8.56 9.37 -7.32
CA ASP A 110 -9.87 9.68 -6.73
C ASP A 110 -10.98 9.88 -7.78
N GLN A 111 -10.66 9.87 -9.08
CA GLN A 111 -11.61 10.06 -10.17
C GLN A 111 -11.98 8.74 -10.85
N GLY A 112 -11.09 7.76 -10.86
CA GLY A 112 -11.31 6.46 -11.49
C GLY A 112 -10.81 5.29 -10.67
N PHE A 113 -11.25 4.09 -11.06
CA PHE A 113 -10.69 2.85 -10.55
C PHE A 113 -9.39 2.51 -11.29
N HIS A 114 -8.39 2.07 -10.53
CA HIS A 114 -7.16 1.48 -11.03
C HIS A 114 -6.91 0.13 -10.39
N THR A 115 -6.24 -0.76 -11.10
CA THR A 115 -5.73 -2.00 -10.53
C THR A 115 -4.31 -1.77 -10.04
N TYR A 116 -4.14 -1.68 -8.73
CA TYR A 116 -2.84 -1.56 -8.08
C TYR A 116 -2.29 -2.95 -7.79
N GLY A 117 -1.01 -3.17 -8.05
CA GLY A 117 -0.36 -4.45 -7.82
C GLY A 117 0.98 -4.31 -7.10
N LEU A 118 1.22 -5.24 -6.18
CA LEU A 118 2.50 -5.47 -5.50
C LEU A 118 2.94 -6.91 -5.77
N GLU A 119 4.18 -7.10 -6.23
CA GLU A 119 4.84 -8.38 -6.23
C GLU A 119 6.04 -8.32 -5.30
N TRP A 120 6.09 -9.26 -4.39
CA TRP A 120 7.21 -9.44 -3.47
C TRP A 120 7.77 -10.85 -3.60
N THR A 121 9.04 -10.95 -3.96
CA THR A 121 9.77 -12.20 -4.15
C THR A 121 11.10 -12.17 -3.38
N PRO A 122 11.86 -13.27 -3.31
CA PRO A 122 13.21 -13.24 -2.74
C PRO A 122 14.18 -12.29 -3.43
N ASP A 123 13.91 -11.93 -4.70
CA ASP A 123 14.86 -11.24 -5.58
C ASP A 123 14.42 -9.82 -5.94
N TYR A 124 13.12 -9.50 -5.83
CA TYR A 124 12.62 -8.17 -6.18
C TYR A 124 11.30 -7.82 -5.49
N VAL A 125 11.03 -6.51 -5.46
CA VAL A 125 9.70 -5.94 -5.25
C VAL A 125 9.32 -5.17 -6.50
N ARG A 126 8.09 -5.39 -7.01
CA ARG A 126 7.55 -4.76 -8.21
C ARG A 126 6.20 -4.12 -7.93
N TRP A 127 6.01 -2.90 -8.44
CA TRP A 127 4.74 -2.18 -8.42
C TRP A 127 4.16 -2.08 -9.82
N THR A 128 2.88 -2.34 -9.93
CA THR A 128 2.13 -2.21 -11.18
C THR A 128 0.89 -1.35 -10.98
N VAL A 129 0.47 -0.65 -12.04
CA VAL A 129 -0.83 0.01 -12.15
C VAL A 129 -1.45 -0.39 -13.48
N ASP A 130 -2.69 -0.86 -13.44
CA ASP A 130 -3.44 -1.32 -14.62
C ASP A 130 -2.61 -2.30 -15.48
N GLY A 131 -1.89 -3.20 -14.80
CA GLY A 131 -1.03 -4.22 -15.40
C GLY A 131 0.33 -3.72 -15.94
N GLN A 132 0.61 -2.41 -15.86
CA GLN A 132 1.88 -1.85 -16.31
C GLN A 132 2.86 -1.71 -15.12
N GLU A 133 4.10 -2.15 -15.32
CA GLU A 133 5.16 -1.94 -14.33
C GLU A 133 5.51 -0.45 -14.24
N VAL A 134 5.49 0.10 -13.04
CA VAL A 134 5.87 1.49 -12.74
C VAL A 134 7.16 1.59 -11.92
N ARG A 135 7.48 0.53 -11.18
CA ARG A 135 8.72 0.42 -10.40
C ARG A 135 9.08 -1.05 -10.19
N LYS A 136 10.38 -1.34 -10.25
CA LYS A 136 10.97 -2.58 -9.78
C LYS A 136 12.22 -2.27 -8.97
N ALA A 137 12.33 -2.80 -7.75
CA ALA A 137 13.52 -2.78 -6.92
C ALA A 137 14.08 -4.20 -6.89
N GLU A 138 15.31 -4.39 -7.35
CA GLU A 138 15.93 -5.70 -7.49
C GLU A 138 17.10 -5.84 -6.53
N LYS A 139 17.12 -6.93 -5.78
CA LYS A 139 18.13 -7.26 -4.78
C LYS A 139 19.54 -7.16 -5.36
N GLY A 140 20.38 -6.34 -4.72
CA GLY A 140 21.77 -6.16 -5.13
C GLY A 140 21.98 -5.39 -6.42
N GLN A 141 20.93 -4.77 -6.99
CA GLN A 141 21.00 -3.96 -8.20
C GLN A 141 20.91 -2.45 -7.87
N SER A 142 21.25 -1.62 -8.85
CA SER A 142 21.15 -0.16 -8.72
C SER A 142 19.72 0.36 -8.52
N SER A 143 18.70 -0.46 -8.82
CA SER A 143 17.30 -0.18 -8.55
C SER A 143 16.93 -0.29 -7.06
N ASP A 144 17.78 -0.96 -6.25
CA ASP A 144 17.67 -1.08 -4.78
C ASP A 144 18.98 -0.62 -4.08
N PRO A 145 19.32 0.68 -4.16
CA PRO A 145 20.61 1.21 -3.71
C PRO A 145 20.80 1.13 -2.19
N LYS A 146 19.74 0.94 -1.43
CA LYS A 146 19.74 0.78 0.04
C LYS A 146 19.66 -0.67 0.47
N ASN A 147 19.71 -1.61 -0.49
CA ASN A 147 19.64 -3.06 -0.26
C ASN A 147 18.42 -3.48 0.59
N GLN A 148 17.28 -2.83 0.34
CA GLN A 148 16.07 -3.02 1.15
C GLN A 148 15.37 -4.34 0.83
N VAL A 149 15.38 -4.79 -0.44
CA VAL A 149 14.78 -6.08 -0.84
C VAL A 149 15.36 -7.22 -0.03
N ALA A 150 16.69 -7.25 0.20
CA ALA A 150 17.35 -8.25 1.01
C ALA A 150 16.96 -8.19 2.50
N ASN A 151 16.44 -7.06 2.97
CA ASN A 151 16.04 -6.82 4.35
C ASN A 151 14.52 -6.99 4.60
N LEU A 152 13.73 -7.27 3.56
CA LEU A 152 12.31 -7.65 3.69
C LEU A 152 12.22 -9.12 4.12
N ILE A 153 12.51 -9.39 5.40
CA ILE A 153 12.57 -10.74 5.96
C ILE A 153 11.47 -10.92 7.01
N GLY A 154 10.67 -11.96 6.84
CA GLY A 154 9.55 -12.29 7.72
C GLY A 154 8.26 -12.44 6.95
N THR A 155 7.14 -12.36 7.65
CA THR A 155 5.80 -12.40 7.06
C THR A 155 5.17 -11.01 7.10
N GLN A 156 4.32 -10.72 6.13
CA GLN A 156 3.60 -9.45 6.03
C GLN A 156 2.10 -9.72 5.79
N GLY A 157 1.23 -8.99 6.48
CA GLY A 157 -0.19 -8.93 6.15
C GLY A 157 -0.44 -7.91 5.03
N LEU A 158 -1.40 -8.21 4.14
CA LEU A 158 -1.93 -7.22 3.19
C LEU A 158 -2.89 -6.29 3.92
N ARG A 159 -2.73 -5.00 3.73
CA ARG A 159 -3.50 -3.96 4.42
C ARG A 159 -3.96 -2.86 3.48
N PHE A 160 -5.05 -2.22 3.87
CA PHE A 160 -5.62 -1.03 3.23
C PHE A 160 -6.00 -0.05 4.32
N ASN A 161 -5.65 1.22 4.17
CA ASN A 161 -6.13 2.22 5.12
C ASN A 161 -6.51 3.55 4.46
N LEU A 162 -7.36 4.29 5.16
CA LEU A 162 -7.69 5.67 4.89
C LEU A 162 -7.58 6.45 6.20
N TRP A 163 -6.62 7.37 6.24
CA TRP A 163 -6.24 8.11 7.43
C TRP A 163 -5.72 9.51 7.13
N SER A 164 -5.34 10.28 8.15
CA SER A 164 -4.76 11.62 7.99
C SER A 164 -3.48 11.73 8.81
N SER A 165 -2.40 12.21 8.18
CA SER A 165 -1.13 12.47 8.86
C SER A 165 -1.07 13.89 9.42
N GLU A 166 -0.38 14.05 10.55
CA GLU A 166 -0.05 15.37 11.11
C GLU A 166 1.09 16.07 10.33
N SER A 167 1.84 15.34 9.52
CA SER A 167 2.93 15.85 8.69
C SER A 167 2.39 16.57 7.44
N ALA A 168 2.11 17.87 7.56
CA ALA A 168 1.60 18.66 6.44
C ALA A 168 2.58 18.75 5.26
N ASP A 169 3.87 18.69 5.49
CA ASP A 169 4.89 18.68 4.43
C ASP A 169 4.77 17.43 3.56
N TRP A 170 4.43 16.31 4.15
CA TRP A 170 4.25 15.05 3.44
C TRP A 170 2.90 14.98 2.71
N VAL A 171 1.77 15.23 3.40
CA VAL A 171 0.42 14.98 2.87
C VAL A 171 -0.38 16.24 2.52
N GLY A 172 0.15 17.43 2.82
CA GLY A 172 -0.55 18.72 2.73
C GLY A 172 -1.29 19.08 4.01
N GLN A 173 -1.79 20.31 4.08
CA GLN A 173 -2.64 20.74 5.20
C GLN A 173 -3.96 19.99 5.18
N PHE A 174 -4.39 19.52 6.36
CA PHE A 174 -5.64 18.79 6.47
C PHE A 174 -6.84 19.71 6.25
N ASP A 175 -7.68 19.35 5.27
CA ASP A 175 -8.92 20.06 4.94
C ASP A 175 -10.14 19.24 5.41
N GLU A 176 -10.55 19.46 6.64
CA GLU A 176 -11.70 18.78 7.24
C GLU A 176 -13.05 19.10 6.57
N SER A 177 -13.12 20.16 5.75
CA SER A 177 -14.34 20.50 4.99
C SER A 177 -14.67 19.49 3.89
N LYS A 178 -13.69 18.64 3.53
CA LYS A 178 -13.84 17.58 2.54
C LYS A 178 -14.41 16.28 3.11
N LEU A 179 -14.55 16.17 4.43
CA LEU A 179 -15.13 14.99 5.05
C LEU A 179 -16.66 14.89 4.82
N PRO A 180 -17.20 13.67 4.68
CA PRO A 180 -16.50 12.39 4.71
C PRO A 180 -15.80 12.04 3.41
N LEU A 181 -14.69 11.27 3.49
CA LEU A 181 -13.97 10.72 2.35
C LEU A 181 -14.11 9.21 2.31
N PHE A 182 -14.04 8.62 1.10
CA PHE A 182 -14.23 7.20 0.91
C PHE A 182 -13.22 6.62 -0.09
N GLN A 183 -12.58 5.53 0.31
CA GLN A 183 -11.81 4.64 -0.57
C GLN A 183 -12.70 3.44 -0.90
N PHE A 184 -12.81 3.11 -2.18
CA PHE A 184 -13.61 2.00 -2.68
C PHE A 184 -12.70 0.89 -3.19
N ILE A 185 -12.96 -0.35 -2.76
CA ILE A 185 -12.21 -1.54 -3.18
C ILE A 185 -13.22 -2.52 -3.80
N ASN A 186 -13.11 -2.72 -5.13
CA ASN A 186 -14.02 -3.57 -5.88
C ASN A 186 -13.69 -5.06 -5.67
N TRP A 187 -12.41 -5.40 -5.83
CA TRP A 187 -11.94 -6.74 -5.57
C TRP A 187 -10.47 -6.74 -5.12
N VAL A 188 -10.10 -7.83 -4.45
CA VAL A 188 -8.72 -8.15 -4.09
C VAL A 188 -8.39 -9.55 -4.60
N LYS A 189 -7.20 -9.72 -5.20
CA LYS A 189 -6.63 -11.00 -5.60
C LYS A 189 -5.28 -11.18 -4.94
N VAL A 190 -5.08 -12.35 -4.36
CA VAL A 190 -3.80 -12.75 -3.78
C VAL A 190 -3.31 -14.00 -4.48
N TYR A 191 -2.02 -14.02 -4.79
CA TYR A 191 -1.34 -15.10 -5.48
C TYR A 191 -0.16 -15.58 -4.64
N LYS A 192 0.00 -16.89 -4.55
CA LYS A 192 1.18 -17.53 -3.98
C LYS A 192 2.38 -17.38 -4.92
N TYR A 193 3.54 -17.17 -4.35
CA TYR A 193 4.80 -17.25 -5.07
C TYR A 193 5.15 -18.73 -5.31
N THR A 194 5.08 -19.14 -6.57
CA THR A 194 5.27 -20.52 -7.06
C THR A 194 6.07 -20.47 -8.36
N PRO A 195 7.40 -20.34 -8.28
CA PRO A 195 8.26 -20.09 -9.43
C PRO A 195 7.98 -21.02 -10.61
N GLY A 196 7.67 -20.45 -11.77
CA GLY A 196 7.40 -21.14 -13.02
C GLY A 196 6.10 -21.96 -13.08
N GLN A 197 5.26 -21.96 -12.04
CA GLN A 197 4.05 -22.80 -11.97
C GLN A 197 2.75 -22.05 -12.31
N GLY A 198 2.82 -20.73 -12.46
CA GLY A 198 1.65 -19.93 -12.81
C GLY A 198 1.29 -20.01 -14.29
N VAL A 199 0.17 -19.38 -14.64
CA VAL A 199 -0.31 -19.30 -16.02
C VAL A 199 0.77 -18.68 -16.92
N GLY A 200 1.03 -19.32 -18.05
CA GLY A 200 2.07 -18.90 -18.99
C GLY A 200 3.49 -19.03 -18.47
N GLY A 201 3.72 -19.84 -17.41
CA GLY A 201 5.03 -20.00 -16.78
C GLY A 201 5.40 -18.86 -15.83
N SER A 202 4.40 -18.09 -15.38
CA SER A 202 4.63 -17.05 -14.37
C SER A 202 5.01 -17.63 -13.00
N ASP A 203 5.59 -16.79 -12.14
CA ASP A 203 6.00 -17.20 -10.80
C ASP A 203 4.87 -17.14 -9.76
N PHE A 204 3.61 -16.93 -10.20
CA PHE A 204 2.49 -16.70 -9.31
C PHE A 204 1.27 -17.52 -9.68
N THR A 205 0.68 -18.22 -8.69
CA THR A 205 -0.58 -18.95 -8.81
C THR A 205 -1.65 -18.29 -7.96
N LEU A 206 -2.85 -18.07 -8.52
CA LEU A 206 -3.96 -17.47 -7.79
C LEU A 206 -4.28 -18.33 -6.56
N ASP A 207 -4.29 -17.71 -5.38
CA ASP A 207 -4.68 -18.32 -4.12
C ASP A 207 -6.16 -18.07 -3.85
N TRP A 208 -6.58 -16.81 -3.88
CA TRP A 208 -7.98 -16.43 -3.66
C TRP A 208 -8.32 -15.07 -4.30
N THR A 209 -9.61 -14.88 -4.50
CA THR A 209 -10.22 -13.60 -4.88
C THR A 209 -11.31 -13.26 -3.87
N ASP A 210 -11.41 -11.99 -3.50
CA ASP A 210 -12.54 -11.44 -2.75
C ASP A 210 -13.18 -10.31 -3.54
N ASN A 211 -14.46 -10.43 -3.86
CA ASN A 211 -15.26 -9.43 -4.58
C ASN A 211 -16.16 -8.63 -3.63
N PHE A 212 -16.02 -8.84 -2.33
CA PHE A 212 -16.76 -8.14 -1.27
C PHE A 212 -18.29 -8.18 -1.39
N ASP A 213 -18.85 -9.22 -2.02
CA ASP A 213 -20.29 -9.47 -2.02
C ASP A 213 -20.83 -9.55 -0.59
N THR A 214 -20.02 -10.10 0.31
CA THR A 214 -20.23 -10.12 1.76
C THR A 214 -18.88 -9.93 2.46
N PHE A 215 -18.89 -9.39 3.69
CA PHE A 215 -17.68 -9.28 4.49
C PHE A 215 -17.25 -10.63 5.05
N ASP A 216 -16.07 -11.11 4.66
CA ASP A 216 -15.48 -12.35 5.17
C ASP A 216 -14.63 -12.09 6.42
N GLY A 217 -15.25 -12.18 7.60
CA GLY A 217 -14.55 -12.01 8.89
C GLY A 217 -13.55 -13.12 9.23
N SER A 218 -13.51 -14.23 8.46
CA SER A 218 -12.47 -15.27 8.61
C SER A 218 -11.17 -14.90 7.87
N ARG A 219 -11.25 -13.99 6.92
CA ARG A 219 -10.12 -13.49 6.11
C ARG A 219 -9.63 -12.13 6.57
N TRP A 220 -10.54 -11.23 6.94
CA TRP A 220 -10.27 -9.84 7.21
C TRP A 220 -10.47 -9.43 8.65
N GLY A 221 -9.49 -8.71 9.18
CA GLY A 221 -9.61 -7.96 10.43
C GLY A 221 -9.81 -6.47 10.16
N LYS A 222 -10.44 -5.79 11.11
CA LYS A 222 -10.69 -4.35 11.11
C LYS A 222 -9.86 -3.67 12.19
N GLY A 223 -9.18 -2.59 11.86
CA GLY A 223 -8.38 -1.81 12.78
C GLY A 223 -9.23 -1.03 13.78
N ASP A 224 -8.81 -1.04 15.05
CA ASP A 224 -9.41 -0.31 16.17
C ASP A 224 -8.33 0.38 17.04
N TRP A 225 -7.29 0.91 16.41
CA TRP A 225 -6.14 1.52 17.05
C TRP A 225 -5.80 2.88 16.46
N THR A 226 -4.83 3.55 17.08
CA THR A 226 -4.20 4.76 16.56
C THR A 226 -2.69 4.70 16.79
N PHE A 227 -1.96 5.66 16.26
CA PHE A 227 -0.51 5.78 16.41
C PHE A 227 -0.09 7.27 16.40
N ASP A 228 1.13 7.55 16.80
CA ASP A 228 1.66 8.92 16.84
C ASP A 228 1.79 9.50 15.44
N GLY A 229 1.49 10.78 15.26
CA GLY A 229 1.46 11.45 13.96
C GLY A 229 0.24 11.16 13.09
N ASN A 230 -0.70 10.31 13.56
CA ASN A 230 -2.00 10.10 12.94
C ASN A 230 -3.04 11.04 13.55
N ARG A 231 -3.86 11.72 12.74
CA ARG A 231 -4.97 12.59 13.21
C ARG A 231 -6.23 11.83 13.57
N VAL A 232 -6.32 10.53 13.22
CA VAL A 232 -7.55 9.76 13.36
C VAL A 232 -7.38 8.61 14.34
N ASP A 233 -8.46 8.21 15.00
CA ASP A 233 -8.60 6.88 15.56
C ASP A 233 -9.11 5.96 14.44
N LEU A 234 -8.45 4.83 14.20
CA LEU A 234 -8.97 3.81 13.30
C LEU A 234 -10.12 3.09 13.98
N THR A 235 -11.20 2.81 13.23
CA THR A 235 -12.38 2.16 13.77
C THR A 235 -13.05 1.22 12.76
N ASP A 236 -13.58 0.11 13.25
CA ASP A 236 -14.36 -0.84 12.47
C ASP A 236 -15.66 -0.24 11.91
N LYS A 237 -16.17 0.84 12.56
CA LYS A 237 -17.37 1.58 12.15
C LYS A 237 -17.21 2.33 10.82
N ASN A 238 -15.99 2.55 10.37
CA ASN A 238 -15.66 3.17 9.09
C ASN A 238 -15.33 2.16 7.99
N ILE A 239 -15.72 0.88 8.16
CA ILE A 239 -15.53 -0.19 7.18
C ILE A 239 -16.86 -0.81 6.82
N TYR A 240 -17.29 -0.65 5.55
CA TYR A 240 -18.59 -1.10 5.05
C TYR A 240 -18.41 -2.07 3.88
N SER A 241 -19.36 -3.02 3.72
CA SER A 241 -19.58 -3.77 2.49
C SER A 241 -20.94 -3.36 1.94
N LYS A 242 -20.99 -2.90 0.70
CA LYS A 242 -22.23 -2.46 0.04
C LYS A 242 -22.09 -2.61 -1.47
N ASP A 243 -23.09 -3.22 -2.09
CA ASP A 243 -23.21 -3.34 -3.56
C ASP A 243 -21.94 -3.95 -4.21
N GLY A 244 -21.37 -5.02 -3.60
CA GLY A 244 -20.18 -5.68 -4.10
C GLY A 244 -18.89 -4.86 -3.96
N MET A 245 -18.84 -3.90 -3.03
CA MET A 245 -17.65 -3.13 -2.72
C MET A 245 -17.36 -3.06 -1.25
N LEU A 246 -16.09 -3.10 -0.91
CA LEU A 246 -15.60 -2.70 0.39
C LEU A 246 -15.32 -1.20 0.37
N ILE A 247 -15.72 -0.50 1.43
CA ILE A 247 -15.61 0.95 1.55
C ILE A 247 -14.89 1.27 2.86
N LEU A 248 -13.77 1.97 2.76
CA LEU A 248 -13.08 2.57 3.90
C LEU A 248 -13.43 4.05 3.97
N ALA A 249 -13.79 4.55 5.15
CA ALA A 249 -14.18 5.94 5.34
C ALA A 249 -13.21 6.69 6.25
N LEU A 250 -13.12 7.99 6.02
CA LEU A 250 -12.54 8.97 6.93
C LEU A 250 -13.61 10.01 7.25
N THR A 251 -13.95 10.15 8.54
CA THR A 251 -15.10 10.94 9.01
C THR A 251 -14.72 11.80 10.22
N ARG A 252 -15.60 12.71 10.59
CA ARG A 252 -15.58 13.26 11.95
C ARG A 252 -16.02 12.18 12.92
N LYS A 253 -15.43 12.16 14.11
CA LYS A 253 -15.81 11.23 15.17
C LYS A 253 -17.28 11.37 15.54
N GLY A 254 -17.96 10.23 15.66
CA GLY A 254 -19.41 10.19 15.92
C GLY A 254 -20.28 10.38 14.68
N GLN A 255 -19.67 10.52 13.50
CA GLN A 255 -20.37 10.64 12.21
C GLN A 255 -20.01 9.50 11.25
N GLU A 256 -19.59 8.34 11.81
CA GLU A 256 -19.24 7.15 11.06
C GLU A 256 -20.47 6.61 10.35
N SER A 257 -20.57 6.86 9.03
CA SER A 257 -21.66 6.36 8.19
C SER A 257 -21.29 6.44 6.72
N PHE A 258 -21.89 5.55 5.92
CA PHE A 258 -21.86 5.62 4.47
C PHE A 258 -23.29 5.65 3.91
N ASN A 259 -23.74 6.83 3.54
CA ASN A 259 -25.07 7.07 2.96
C ASN A 259 -24.99 7.39 1.46
N GLY A 260 -23.79 7.31 0.87
CA GLY A 260 -23.53 7.61 -0.52
C GLY A 260 -23.95 6.50 -1.48
N GLN A 261 -23.82 6.78 -2.77
CA GLN A 261 -23.88 5.78 -3.82
C GLN A 261 -22.50 5.15 -4.02
N VAL A 262 -22.48 3.83 -4.22
CA VAL A 262 -21.27 3.11 -4.62
C VAL A 262 -20.96 3.48 -6.08
N PRO A 263 -19.75 3.97 -6.40
CA PRO A 263 -19.38 4.29 -7.77
C PRO A 263 -19.34 3.03 -8.64
N LYS A 264 -19.77 3.14 -9.89
CA LYS A 264 -19.62 2.04 -10.85
C LYS A 264 -18.17 1.94 -11.30
N ASP A 265 -17.70 0.71 -11.46
CA ASP A 265 -16.42 0.39 -12.10
C ASP A 265 -16.70 -0.16 -13.51
N ASP A 266 -16.58 0.68 -14.52
CA ASP A 266 -16.95 0.35 -15.91
C ASP A 266 -16.06 -0.77 -16.51
N GLN A 267 -14.89 -1.06 -15.92
CA GLN A 267 -14.05 -2.17 -16.35
C GLN A 267 -14.44 -3.53 -15.74
N ALA A 268 -15.25 -3.54 -14.68
CA ALA A 268 -15.73 -4.78 -14.07
C ALA A 268 -16.68 -5.56 -15.05
N GLU A 269 -17.42 -4.86 -15.90
CA GLU A 269 -18.33 -5.45 -16.89
C GLU A 269 -17.58 -6.14 -18.05
N GLN A 270 -16.37 -5.66 -18.42
CA GLN A 270 -15.57 -6.26 -19.51
C GLN A 270 -14.99 -7.64 -19.14
N VAL A 271 -14.67 -7.87 -17.88
CA VAL A 271 -14.12 -9.17 -17.42
C VAL A 271 -15.22 -10.22 -17.38
N SER A 272 -16.45 -9.86 -17.06
CA SER A 272 -17.60 -10.77 -17.03
C SER A 272 -18.08 -11.18 -18.45
N SER A 273 -17.93 -10.30 -19.44
CA SER A 273 -18.34 -10.58 -20.84
C SER A 273 -17.30 -11.38 -21.63
N SER A 274 -16.01 -11.30 -21.27
CA SER A 274 -14.95 -12.07 -21.95
C SER A 274 -14.88 -13.54 -21.51
N SER A 275 -15.44 -13.90 -20.35
CA SER A 275 -15.50 -15.29 -19.89
C SER A 275 -16.65 -16.11 -20.50
N GLN A 276 -17.59 -15.49 -21.24
CA GLN A 276 -18.70 -16.20 -21.90
C GLN A 276 -18.47 -16.48 -23.38
N GLN A 277 -17.35 -16.07 -23.99
CA GLN A 277 -17.13 -16.24 -25.44
C GLN A 277 -16.20 -17.38 -25.87
N ASN A 278 -15.79 -18.28 -24.96
CA ASN A 278 -14.99 -19.47 -25.33
C ASN A 278 -15.73 -20.78 -25.07
N SER A 279 -16.88 -20.96 -25.75
CA SER A 279 -17.41 -22.30 -26.01
C SER A 279 -18.20 -22.28 -27.32
N SER A 280 -17.63 -22.97 -28.28
CA SER A 280 -18.16 -23.46 -29.53
C SER A 280 -17.63 -22.80 -30.83
N SER A 281 -16.71 -23.45 -31.51
CA SER A 281 -16.99 -24.20 -32.73
C SER A 281 -15.72 -24.77 -33.33
N SER A 282 -15.70 -26.06 -33.39
CA SER A 282 -14.82 -26.89 -34.23
C SER A 282 -15.25 -26.79 -35.70
N SER A 283 -14.29 -26.72 -36.60
CA SER A 283 -14.12 -27.66 -37.73
C SER A 283 -13.55 -27.02 -38.99
N ASN A 284 -12.56 -27.75 -39.49
CA ASN A 284 -12.15 -27.95 -40.90
C ASN A 284 -11.06 -27.07 -41.52
N VAL A 285 -9.91 -27.74 -41.60
CA VAL A 285 -8.82 -27.59 -42.54
C VAL A 285 -9.26 -28.25 -43.91
N PRO A 286 -8.77 -27.89 -45.09
CA PRO A 286 -7.43 -28.24 -45.51
C PRO A 286 -6.71 -27.27 -46.51
N PRO A 287 -5.53 -27.69 -47.03
CA PRO A 287 -4.36 -26.82 -47.25
C PRO A 287 -4.06 -26.55 -48.73
N THR A 288 -3.19 -25.58 -49.05
CA THR A 288 -2.24 -25.60 -50.19
C THR A 288 -1.18 -24.52 -50.04
N SER A 289 -0.03 -24.91 -49.92
CA SER A 289 1.24 -24.92 -50.68
C SER A 289 1.65 -23.66 -51.44
N SER A 290 2.88 -23.29 -51.20
CA SER A 290 4.06 -23.07 -52.04
C SER A 290 4.61 -21.63 -52.00
N SER A 291 5.79 -21.60 -51.57
CA SER A 291 7.13 -21.44 -52.15
C SER A 291 7.70 -20.02 -52.25
N SER A 292 8.88 -19.92 -51.67
CA SER A 292 10.15 -19.33 -52.10
C SER A 292 10.16 -17.81 -52.42
N GLU A 293 11.15 -17.02 -52.07
CA GLU A 293 12.60 -17.13 -52.10
C GLU A 293 13.26 -15.94 -51.37
N VAL A 294 14.33 -16.21 -50.65
CA VAL A 294 15.71 -15.71 -50.71
C VAL A 294 16.02 -14.21 -50.52
N ASN A 295 16.78 -13.94 -49.47
CA ASN A 295 17.85 -12.99 -49.13
C ASN A 295 18.63 -12.35 -50.32
N PRO A 296 19.63 -11.47 -50.13
CA PRO A 296 20.24 -10.83 -48.93
C PRO A 296 20.81 -9.38 -49.18
N PHE A 297 21.74 -9.00 -48.27
CA PHE A 297 22.77 -7.95 -48.29
C PHE A 297 22.42 -6.65 -47.55
N SER A 298 23.10 -6.34 -46.56
CA SER A 298 24.44 -6.08 -46.02
C SER A 298 24.76 -4.58 -45.96
N SER A 299 25.42 -4.31 -44.89
CA SER A 299 26.55 -3.43 -44.62
C SER A 299 26.30 -2.06 -44.00
N SER A 300 26.75 -1.95 -42.80
CA SER A 300 27.86 -1.11 -42.28
C SER A 300 27.79 0.40 -42.45
N SER A 301 27.90 1.12 -41.38
CA SER A 301 29.13 1.86 -41.05
C SER A 301 28.99 2.71 -39.78
N GLU A 302 30.08 2.73 -39.09
CA GLU A 302 30.48 3.51 -37.93
C GLU A 302 30.34 5.01 -38.09
N SER A 303 30.19 5.73 -36.96
CA SER A 303 31.06 6.85 -36.64
C SER A 303 30.65 7.51 -35.30
N THR A 304 31.44 7.31 -34.29
CA THR A 304 32.20 8.27 -33.46
C THR A 304 31.55 9.60 -33.05
N GLY A 305 31.49 9.81 -31.74
CA GLY A 305 32.12 11.01 -31.26
C GLY A 305 31.39 11.84 -30.21
N ILE A 306 31.98 11.82 -29.02
CA ILE A 306 32.14 12.99 -28.09
C ILE A 306 31.06 13.24 -27.03
N MET A 307 31.43 12.90 -25.81
CA MET A 307 31.08 13.58 -24.55
C MET A 307 31.72 15.02 -24.54
N PRO A 308 31.48 15.87 -23.52
CA PRO A 308 30.66 15.79 -22.30
C PRO A 308 29.88 17.09 -22.00
N ASN A 309 28.92 17.06 -21.08
CA ASN A 309 28.77 18.24 -20.24
C ASN A 309 28.27 17.88 -18.83
N ARG A 310 29.13 18.27 -17.94
CA ARG A 310 29.12 18.20 -16.50
C ARG A 310 28.04 19.16 -15.95
N ALA A 311 26.93 18.68 -15.44
CA ALA A 311 26.03 19.48 -14.63
C ALA A 311 26.41 19.34 -13.15
N LYS A 312 26.65 20.48 -12.52
CA LYS A 312 27.02 20.66 -11.13
C LYS A 312 25.98 20.05 -10.20
N GLN A 313 26.42 19.16 -9.33
CA GLN A 313 25.72 18.75 -8.12
C GLN A 313 25.58 19.97 -7.19
N LEU A 314 24.34 20.38 -6.94
CA LEU A 314 23.98 21.15 -5.77
C LEU A 314 23.84 20.20 -4.59
N PRO A 315 24.27 20.56 -3.37
CA PRO A 315 24.18 19.67 -2.22
C PRO A 315 22.72 19.43 -1.88
N GLY A 316 22.27 18.20 -2.06
CA GLY A 316 20.96 17.74 -1.62
C GLY A 316 20.86 17.82 -0.11
N LYS A 317 19.91 18.60 0.37
CA LYS A 317 19.48 18.58 1.74
C LYS A 317 18.87 17.20 1.98
N GLU A 318 19.53 16.37 2.78
CA GLU A 318 19.02 15.07 3.20
C GLU A 318 17.72 15.32 3.99
N ILE A 319 16.58 15.06 3.37
CA ILE A 319 15.29 15.04 4.07
C ILE A 319 15.25 13.70 4.79
N ARG A 320 15.61 13.71 6.07
CA ARG A 320 15.46 12.54 6.94
C ARG A 320 13.99 12.19 7.03
N GLY A 321 13.68 10.95 6.67
CA GLY A 321 12.41 10.37 6.36
C GLY A 321 11.26 10.70 7.29
N THR A 322 10.15 11.01 6.69
CA THR A 322 8.82 10.89 7.25
C THR A 322 8.55 9.44 7.59
N VAL A 323 8.34 9.16 8.86
CA VAL A 323 8.05 7.82 9.36
C VAL A 323 6.56 7.56 9.17
N ASN A 324 6.21 6.58 8.36
CA ASN A 324 4.86 6.03 8.34
C ASN A 324 4.70 5.05 9.51
N ALA A 325 4.37 5.58 10.70
CA ALA A 325 4.01 4.74 11.82
C ALA A 325 2.63 4.13 11.55
N LYS A 326 2.58 2.86 11.13
CA LYS A 326 1.34 2.12 10.89
C LYS A 326 1.11 1.14 12.03
N GLY A 327 -0.05 1.32 12.70
CA GLY A 327 -0.36 0.83 14.03
C GLY A 327 -0.26 -0.66 14.27
N ALA A 328 0.18 -0.99 15.46
CA ALA A 328 0.04 -2.29 16.06
C ALA A 328 -1.11 -2.30 17.07
N ARG A 329 -1.70 -3.47 17.26
CA ARG A 329 -2.60 -3.72 18.40
C ARG A 329 -1.85 -3.44 19.70
N VAL A 330 -2.23 -2.40 20.41
CA VAL A 330 -1.81 -2.19 21.79
C VAL A 330 -2.72 -3.03 22.67
N ASN A 331 -2.25 -4.21 23.10
CA ASN A 331 -2.90 -4.90 24.21
C ASN A 331 -2.81 -3.96 25.42
N GLU A 332 -3.93 -3.76 26.12
CA GLU A 332 -4.04 -2.84 27.26
C GLU A 332 -3.01 -3.07 28.38
N ALA A 333 -2.29 -4.18 28.37
CA ALA A 333 -1.25 -4.53 29.34
C ALA A 333 0.11 -3.85 29.13
N ASN A 334 0.36 -3.21 27.95
CA ASN A 334 1.67 -2.64 27.62
C ASN A 334 1.55 -1.21 27.05
N LYS A 335 0.91 -0.32 27.81
CA LYS A 335 0.99 1.14 27.54
C LYS A 335 2.31 1.69 28.06
N ALA A 336 3.40 1.43 27.35
CA ALA A 336 4.62 2.20 27.52
C ALA A 336 4.54 3.42 26.60
N HIS A 337 4.64 4.61 27.16
CA HIS A 337 4.75 5.87 26.42
C HIS A 337 6.01 5.83 25.57
N TYR A 338 5.85 5.89 24.24
CA TYR A 338 6.95 6.19 23.35
C TYR A 338 6.80 7.63 22.89
N GLN A 339 7.66 8.48 23.42
CA GLN A 339 7.88 9.81 22.90
C GLN A 339 8.83 9.65 21.70
N VAL A 340 8.33 9.91 20.51
CA VAL A 340 9.18 10.03 19.31
C VAL A 340 9.51 11.51 19.19
N ASP A 341 10.73 11.88 19.55
CA ASP A 341 11.23 13.24 19.34
C ASP A 341 11.47 13.45 17.84
N PHE A 342 10.59 14.23 17.23
CA PHE A 342 10.81 14.75 15.89
C PHE A 342 11.76 15.96 15.99
N ASN A 343 13.03 15.75 15.71
CA ASN A 343 13.96 16.86 15.46
C ASN A 343 13.84 17.22 13.98
N PHE A 344 13.25 18.39 13.70
CA PHE A 344 13.15 19.02 12.38
C PHE A 344 14.49 19.65 11.95
#